data_f73f3cfb31ec0b20a1160c02dc75a6d1
#
_entry.id   f73f3cfb31ec0b20a1160c02dc75a6d1
#
_cell.length_a   1.000
_cell.length_b   1.000
_cell.length_c   1.000
_cell.angle_alpha   90.00
_cell.angle_beta   90.00
_cell.angle_gamma   90.00
#
_symmetry.space_group_name_H-M   'P 1'
#
loop_
_entity.id
_entity.type
_entity.pdbx_description
1 polymer ?
#
loop_
_entity_poly.entity_id
_entity_poly.type
_entity_poly.pdbx_seq_one_letter_code
_entity_poly.pdbx_strand_id
1 'polypeptide(L)'
;LIRTVKNKTILIDGGGSENSSFDVGEKTLLPYLLDRKITALDYVVISHFDPDHCGGILYLMEHIKVKNIIISKQGKESGNYNKFKNIVLDKGISVIFVKKGNKIKIDNETYMDILFPGNNFISDNILNNNSIVTKICYNNFSILFTGDVEEIAENEICREYNTTDKLKANILKVAHHGSKTSSTAEFIKMVKPQIALIGVGE
;
A
#
# COMPACT_ATOMS: atom_id res chain seq x y z
N LEU A 1 -9.25 2.50 -2.18
CA LEU A 1 -9.54 2.36 -3.60
C LEU A 1 -9.44 3.72 -4.31
N ILE A 2 -8.72 3.78 -5.43
CA ILE A 2 -8.61 4.95 -6.31
C ILE A 2 -9.14 4.54 -7.69
N ARG A 3 -9.93 5.41 -8.28
CA ARG A 3 -10.37 5.29 -9.68
C ARG A 3 -9.91 6.52 -10.44
N THR A 4 -9.07 6.33 -11.46
CA THR A 4 -8.57 7.45 -12.26
C THR A 4 -9.64 7.96 -13.24
N VAL A 5 -9.42 9.15 -13.80
CA VAL A 5 -10.32 9.70 -14.83
C VAL A 5 -10.39 8.83 -16.10
N LYS A 6 -9.40 7.97 -16.32
CA LYS A 6 -9.38 6.96 -17.40
C LYS A 6 -9.92 5.60 -16.95
N ASN A 7 -10.67 5.56 -15.84
CA ASN A 7 -11.29 4.38 -15.25
C ASN A 7 -10.32 3.25 -14.86
N LYS A 8 -9.04 3.56 -14.63
CA LYS A 8 -8.12 2.61 -14.01
C LYS A 8 -8.40 2.51 -12.52
N THR A 9 -8.35 1.31 -11.98
CA THR A 9 -8.60 1.04 -10.57
C THR A 9 -7.30 0.64 -9.86
N ILE A 10 -7.05 1.27 -8.71
CA ILE A 10 -5.90 0.97 -7.84
C ILE A 10 -6.45 0.72 -6.45
N LEU A 11 -6.22 -0.46 -5.92
CA LEU A 11 -6.49 -0.79 -4.51
C LEU A 11 -5.16 -0.83 -3.77
N ILE A 12 -5.07 -0.12 -2.65
CA ILE A 12 -3.89 -0.14 -1.77
C ILE A 12 -4.36 -0.67 -0.43
N ASP A 13 -3.82 -1.81 -0.06
CA ASP A 13 -4.19 -2.63 1.08
C ASP A 13 -5.69 -2.98 1.13
N GLY A 14 -6.02 -3.97 1.90
CA GLY A 14 -7.36 -4.56 1.89
C GLY A 14 -7.99 -4.75 3.26
N GLY A 15 -7.29 -4.35 4.34
CA GLY A 15 -7.78 -4.67 5.67
C GLY A 15 -7.75 -6.17 5.98
N GLY A 16 -8.17 -6.52 7.15
CA GLY A 16 -8.23 -7.89 7.65
C GLY A 16 -8.02 -7.95 9.15
N SER A 17 -7.99 -9.16 9.70
CA SER A 17 -7.65 -9.42 11.09
C SER A 17 -7.26 -10.88 11.26
N GLU A 18 -6.24 -11.17 12.08
CA GLU A 18 -5.89 -12.55 12.43
C GLU A 18 -6.89 -13.21 13.38
N ASN A 19 -7.49 -12.42 14.24
CA ASN A 19 -8.28 -12.92 15.38
C ASN A 19 -9.79 -12.81 15.16
N SER A 20 -10.24 -12.46 13.96
CA SER A 20 -11.65 -12.30 13.63
C SER A 20 -12.12 -13.34 12.63
N SER A 21 -13.29 -13.93 12.89
CA SER A 21 -14.03 -14.72 11.91
C SER A 21 -14.63 -13.84 10.80
N PHE A 22 -14.50 -12.52 10.92
CA PHE A 22 -15.00 -11.56 9.94
C PHE A 22 -13.98 -11.38 8.82
N ASP A 23 -14.26 -11.94 7.65
CA ASP A 23 -13.44 -11.73 6.47
C ASP A 23 -13.79 -10.38 5.81
N VAL A 24 -12.87 -9.42 5.91
CA VAL A 24 -13.06 -8.08 5.35
C VAL A 24 -13.17 -8.13 3.81
N GLY A 25 -12.47 -9.06 3.18
CA GLY A 25 -12.57 -9.26 1.73
C GLY A 25 -13.96 -9.67 1.30
N GLU A 26 -14.53 -10.67 2.00
CA GLU A 26 -15.88 -11.21 1.76
C GLU A 26 -16.98 -10.21 2.14
N LYS A 27 -16.90 -9.69 3.35
CA LYS A 27 -18.03 -8.94 3.93
C LYS A 27 -18.04 -7.46 3.60
N THR A 28 -16.89 -6.90 3.21
CA THR A 28 -16.75 -5.45 2.98
C THR A 28 -16.24 -5.13 1.58
N LEU A 29 -15.05 -5.60 1.21
CA LEU A 29 -14.39 -5.16 -0.03
C LEU A 29 -15.11 -5.66 -1.28
N LEU A 30 -15.43 -6.94 -1.36
CA LEU A 30 -16.09 -7.50 -2.52
C LEU A 30 -17.47 -6.87 -2.75
N PRO A 31 -18.38 -6.79 -1.77
CA PRO A 31 -19.65 -6.10 -1.92
C PRO A 31 -19.49 -4.63 -2.31
N TYR A 32 -18.53 -3.91 -1.70
CA TYR A 32 -18.24 -2.52 -2.03
C TYR A 32 -17.83 -2.33 -3.49
N LEU A 33 -16.97 -3.22 -4.02
CA LEU A 33 -16.52 -3.17 -5.40
C LEU A 33 -17.66 -3.49 -6.38
N LEU A 34 -18.45 -4.53 -6.09
CA LEU A 34 -19.57 -4.94 -6.94
C LEU A 34 -20.67 -3.89 -6.99
N ASP A 35 -21.00 -3.23 -5.87
CA ASP A 35 -21.94 -2.10 -5.82
C ASP A 35 -21.52 -0.98 -6.79
N ARG A 36 -20.22 -0.75 -6.93
CA ARG A 36 -19.62 0.23 -7.85
C ARG A 36 -19.34 -0.31 -9.24
N LYS A 37 -19.84 -1.52 -9.55
CA LYS A 37 -19.66 -2.20 -10.83
C LYS A 37 -18.18 -2.42 -11.19
N ILE A 38 -17.33 -2.59 -10.16
CA ILE A 38 -15.91 -2.91 -10.31
C ILE A 38 -15.77 -4.42 -10.18
N THR A 39 -15.63 -5.11 -11.30
CA THR A 39 -15.45 -6.57 -11.37
C THR A 39 -14.00 -6.98 -11.64
N ALA A 40 -13.12 -5.99 -11.83
CA ALA A 40 -11.70 -6.21 -12.02
C ALA A 40 -10.89 -5.05 -11.43
N LEU A 41 -9.71 -5.36 -10.90
CA LEU A 41 -8.74 -4.37 -10.43
C LEU A 41 -7.54 -4.32 -11.40
N ASP A 42 -7.19 -3.10 -11.85
CA ASP A 42 -6.02 -2.93 -12.74
C ASP A 42 -4.72 -3.08 -11.97
N TYR A 43 -4.66 -2.49 -10.76
CA TYR A 43 -3.51 -2.55 -9.86
C TYR A 43 -3.95 -2.77 -8.43
N VAL A 44 -3.25 -3.65 -7.74
CA VAL A 44 -3.36 -3.86 -6.30
C VAL A 44 -1.97 -3.68 -5.70
N VAL A 45 -1.86 -2.87 -4.66
CA VAL A 45 -0.64 -2.70 -3.88
C VAL A 45 -0.84 -3.38 -2.54
N ILE A 46 0.05 -4.29 -2.18
CA ILE A 46 0.17 -4.83 -0.83
C ILE A 46 1.39 -4.15 -0.22
N SER A 47 1.17 -3.26 0.76
CA SER A 47 2.25 -2.53 1.41
C SER A 47 3.19 -3.48 2.14
N HIS A 48 2.63 -4.43 2.89
CA HIS A 48 3.30 -5.54 3.57
C HIS A 48 2.30 -6.67 3.84
N PHE A 49 2.77 -7.81 4.38
CA PHE A 49 1.96 -9.02 4.49
C PHE A 49 1.38 -9.28 5.88
N ASP A 50 1.15 -8.23 6.68
CA ASP A 50 0.35 -8.38 7.89
C ASP A 50 -1.14 -8.54 7.54
N PRO A 51 -1.90 -9.32 8.33
CA PRO A 51 -3.28 -9.70 8.00
C PRO A 51 -4.21 -8.52 7.78
N ASP A 52 -4.05 -7.46 8.56
CA ASP A 52 -4.85 -6.24 8.49
C ASP A 52 -4.52 -5.35 7.28
N HIS A 53 -3.54 -5.74 6.46
CA HIS A 53 -3.23 -5.12 5.18
C HIS A 53 -3.52 -6.03 3.99
N CYS A 54 -3.11 -7.30 4.06
CA CYS A 54 -3.23 -8.20 2.93
C CYS A 54 -4.47 -9.11 2.96
N GLY A 55 -5.11 -9.32 4.12
CA GLY A 55 -6.17 -10.32 4.28
C GLY A 55 -7.30 -10.17 3.27
N GLY A 56 -7.89 -9.00 3.20
CA GLY A 56 -8.96 -8.72 2.24
C GLY A 56 -8.52 -8.82 0.78
N ILE A 57 -7.25 -8.49 0.48
CA ILE A 57 -6.70 -8.64 -0.88
C ILE A 57 -6.59 -10.12 -1.26
N LEU A 58 -6.11 -10.98 -0.36
CA LEU A 58 -6.00 -12.41 -0.61
C LEU A 58 -7.36 -13.01 -0.97
N TYR A 59 -8.43 -12.61 -0.27
CA TYR A 59 -9.79 -12.99 -0.62
C TYR A 59 -10.19 -12.48 -2.01
N LEU A 60 -9.96 -11.20 -2.31
CA LEU A 60 -10.32 -10.62 -3.61
C LEU A 60 -9.60 -11.30 -4.79
N MET A 61 -8.32 -11.69 -4.62
CA MET A 61 -7.55 -12.38 -5.66
C MET A 61 -8.18 -13.72 -6.08
N GLU A 62 -8.92 -14.37 -5.19
CA GLU A 62 -9.62 -15.61 -5.48
C GLU A 62 -10.98 -15.39 -6.18
N HIS A 63 -11.61 -14.20 -6.01
CA HIS A 63 -13.00 -13.94 -6.35
C HIS A 63 -13.23 -12.97 -7.51
N ILE A 64 -12.29 -12.03 -7.77
CA ILE A 64 -12.39 -11.11 -8.90
C ILE A 64 -11.08 -11.08 -9.69
N LYS A 65 -11.15 -10.56 -10.91
CA LYS A 65 -9.95 -10.42 -11.74
C LYS A 65 -9.02 -9.33 -11.19
N VAL A 66 -7.81 -9.72 -10.80
CA VAL A 66 -6.71 -8.81 -10.49
C VAL A 66 -5.69 -8.90 -11.62
N LYS A 67 -5.35 -7.76 -12.25
CA LYS A 67 -4.44 -7.75 -13.41
C LYS A 67 -2.98 -7.70 -12.98
N ASN A 68 -2.65 -6.78 -12.07
CA ASN A 68 -1.29 -6.57 -11.61
C ASN A 68 -1.28 -6.40 -10.09
N ILE A 69 -0.36 -7.09 -9.43
CA ILE A 69 -0.09 -6.88 -8.01
C ILE A 69 1.30 -6.30 -7.84
N ILE A 70 1.40 -5.26 -7.05
CA ILE A 70 2.62 -4.54 -6.73
C ILE A 70 3.01 -4.88 -5.30
N ILE A 71 4.19 -5.44 -5.12
CA ILE A 71 4.79 -5.76 -3.82
C ILE A 71 6.26 -5.37 -3.79
N SER A 72 6.79 -5.17 -2.61
CA SER A 72 8.25 -5.10 -2.40
C SER A 72 8.83 -6.50 -2.20
N LYS A 73 10.16 -6.61 -2.31
CA LYS A 73 10.87 -7.81 -1.87
C LYS A 73 10.62 -8.01 -0.38
N GLN A 74 10.33 -9.24 0.03
CA GLN A 74 10.06 -9.55 1.43
C GLN A 74 11.35 -9.90 2.18
N GLY A 75 11.53 -9.30 3.35
CA GLY A 75 12.67 -9.59 4.25
C GLY A 75 12.43 -10.82 5.12
N LYS A 76 11.18 -11.28 5.25
CA LYS A 76 10.77 -12.44 6.03
C LYS A 76 9.64 -13.17 5.34
N GLU A 77 9.67 -14.48 5.34
CA GLU A 77 8.54 -15.31 4.93
C GLU A 77 7.45 -15.28 6.02
N SER A 78 6.20 -15.21 5.58
CA SER A 78 5.02 -15.29 6.44
C SER A 78 3.98 -16.23 5.84
N GLY A 79 3.04 -16.71 6.66
CA GLY A 79 1.92 -17.53 6.19
C GLY A 79 1.11 -16.85 5.09
N ASN A 80 0.86 -15.56 5.25
CA ASN A 80 0.13 -14.75 4.26
C ASN A 80 0.91 -14.60 2.95
N TYR A 81 2.23 -14.41 3.02
CA TYR A 81 3.06 -14.35 1.82
C TYR A 81 3.08 -15.70 1.08
N ASN A 82 3.10 -16.82 1.80
CA ASN A 82 2.99 -18.15 1.20
C ASN A 82 1.62 -18.38 0.55
N LYS A 83 0.53 -17.99 1.22
CA LYS A 83 -0.83 -18.02 0.64
C LYS A 83 -0.90 -17.18 -0.64
N PHE A 84 -0.37 -15.96 -0.59
CA PHE A 84 -0.25 -15.07 -1.74
C PHE A 84 0.46 -15.74 -2.93
N LYS A 85 1.63 -16.34 -2.72
CA LYS A 85 2.39 -17.03 -3.77
C LYS A 85 1.56 -18.13 -4.44
N ASN A 86 0.84 -18.91 -3.65
CA ASN A 86 -0.02 -19.99 -4.18
C ASN A 86 -1.15 -19.44 -5.04
N ILE A 87 -1.85 -18.39 -4.59
CA ILE A 87 -2.93 -17.77 -5.37
C ILE A 87 -2.40 -17.16 -6.67
N VAL A 88 -1.25 -16.49 -6.62
CA VAL A 88 -0.60 -15.92 -7.82
C VAL A 88 -0.31 -16.99 -8.86
N LEU A 89 0.22 -18.14 -8.44
CA LEU A 89 0.51 -19.26 -9.34
C LEU A 89 -0.78 -19.88 -9.91
N ASP A 90 -1.79 -20.09 -9.08
CA ASP A 90 -3.07 -20.68 -9.49
C ASP A 90 -3.82 -19.78 -10.48
N LYS A 91 -3.87 -18.49 -10.22
CA LYS A 91 -4.63 -17.51 -11.03
C LYS A 91 -3.82 -16.88 -12.15
N GLY A 92 -2.52 -17.12 -12.24
CA GLY A 92 -1.65 -16.51 -13.24
C GLY A 92 -1.59 -14.97 -13.16
N ILE A 93 -1.59 -14.41 -11.95
CA ILE A 93 -1.62 -12.97 -11.73
C ILE A 93 -0.22 -12.39 -11.96
N SER A 94 -0.15 -11.26 -12.67
CA SER A 94 1.12 -10.54 -12.87
C SER A 94 1.59 -9.89 -11.57
N VAL A 95 2.82 -10.18 -11.14
CA VAL A 95 3.43 -9.57 -9.95
C VAL A 95 4.56 -8.63 -10.37
N ILE A 96 4.49 -7.40 -9.88
CA ILE A 96 5.48 -6.35 -10.10
C ILE A 96 6.23 -6.12 -8.79
N PHE A 97 7.50 -6.51 -8.76
CA PHE A 97 8.37 -6.22 -7.62
C PHE A 97 8.90 -4.80 -7.72
N VAL A 98 8.72 -4.03 -6.65
CA VAL A 98 9.12 -2.63 -6.60
C VAL A 98 10.09 -2.33 -5.47
N LYS A 99 10.83 -1.24 -5.66
CA LYS A 99 11.71 -0.62 -4.65
C LYS A 99 11.78 0.88 -4.89
N LYS A 100 12.35 1.60 -3.94
CA LYS A 100 12.65 3.03 -4.03
C LYS A 100 13.17 3.43 -5.41
N GLY A 101 12.58 4.49 -5.97
CA GLY A 101 12.93 5.03 -7.27
C GLY A 101 12.16 4.45 -8.46
N ASN A 102 11.42 3.34 -8.27
CA ASN A 102 10.55 2.86 -9.32
C ASN A 102 9.37 3.81 -9.54
N LYS A 103 8.96 3.93 -10.79
CA LYS A 103 7.79 4.71 -11.21
C LYS A 103 6.90 3.86 -12.10
N ILE A 104 5.63 3.73 -11.74
CA ILE A 104 4.66 2.95 -12.50
C ILE A 104 3.68 3.92 -13.15
N LYS A 105 3.62 3.91 -14.47
CA LYS A 105 2.63 4.67 -15.23
C LYS A 105 1.29 3.93 -15.18
N ILE A 106 0.27 4.54 -14.59
CA ILE A 106 -1.08 3.99 -14.49
C ILE A 106 -1.88 4.33 -15.75
N ASP A 107 -1.86 5.60 -16.14
CA ASP A 107 -2.39 6.12 -17.39
C ASP A 107 -1.59 7.36 -17.84
N ASN A 108 -2.13 8.18 -18.75
CA ASN A 108 -1.37 9.31 -19.29
C ASN A 108 -1.15 10.45 -18.29
N GLU A 109 -1.97 10.55 -17.26
CA GLU A 109 -1.99 11.65 -16.29
C GLU A 109 -1.70 11.17 -14.86
N THR A 110 -1.80 9.85 -14.63
CA THR A 110 -1.64 9.25 -13.31
C THR A 110 -0.43 8.33 -13.28
N TYR A 111 0.39 8.48 -12.26
CA TYR A 111 1.53 7.61 -11.99
C TYR A 111 1.69 7.33 -10.50
N MET A 112 2.41 6.28 -10.20
CA MET A 112 2.76 5.84 -8.85
C MET A 112 4.27 5.91 -8.70
N ASP A 113 4.76 6.74 -7.78
CA ASP A 113 6.17 6.80 -7.38
C ASP A 113 6.39 5.93 -6.14
N ILE A 114 7.37 5.04 -6.18
CA ILE A 114 7.77 4.22 -5.03
C ILE A 114 8.91 4.95 -4.32
N LEU A 115 8.64 5.35 -3.09
CA LEU A 115 9.57 6.12 -2.26
C LEU A 115 10.35 5.23 -1.28
N PHE A 116 9.81 4.07 -0.92
CA PHE A 116 10.40 3.09 -0.01
C PHE A 116 9.76 1.70 -0.26
N PRO A 117 10.38 0.55 0.08
CA PRO A 117 11.69 0.36 0.68
C PRO A 117 12.86 0.49 -0.31
N GLY A 118 14.08 0.64 0.24
CA GLY A 118 15.34 0.60 -0.49
C GLY A 118 15.78 -0.82 -0.85
N ASN A 119 17.10 -1.01 -1.03
CA ASN A 119 17.66 -2.34 -1.30
C ASN A 119 17.94 -3.13 0.00
N ASN A 120 18.18 -2.42 1.10
CA ASN A 120 18.52 -3.02 2.40
C ASN A 120 17.25 -3.06 3.26
N PHE A 121 17.07 -4.14 3.99
CA PHE A 121 15.98 -4.27 4.94
C PHE A 121 16.32 -3.64 6.28
N ILE A 122 15.35 -2.96 6.86
CA ILE A 122 15.35 -2.62 8.29
C ILE A 122 14.97 -3.89 9.03
N SER A 123 15.83 -4.34 9.96
CA SER A 123 15.62 -5.59 10.70
C SER A 123 14.63 -5.47 11.85
N ASP A 124 14.48 -4.26 12.39
CA ASP A 124 13.49 -3.98 13.43
C ASP A 124 12.10 -3.94 12.83
N ASN A 125 11.14 -4.62 13.43
CA ASN A 125 9.78 -4.81 12.93
C ASN A 125 9.76 -4.97 11.40
N ILE A 126 10.41 -6.04 10.93
CA ILE A 126 10.84 -6.21 9.53
C ILE A 126 9.69 -6.14 8.51
N LEU A 127 8.46 -6.49 8.90
CA LEU A 127 7.29 -6.39 8.01
C LEU A 127 6.86 -4.93 7.88
N ASN A 128 6.61 -4.27 9.01
CA ASN A 128 6.13 -2.88 9.03
C ASN A 128 7.17 -1.91 8.48
N ASN A 129 8.41 -1.96 8.99
CA ASN A 129 9.47 -1.05 8.59
C ASN A 129 10.00 -1.26 7.18
N ASN A 130 9.51 -2.25 6.44
CA ASN A 130 9.78 -2.39 5.01
C ASN A 130 8.49 -2.35 4.16
N SER A 131 7.45 -1.74 4.68
CA SER A 131 6.22 -1.43 3.94
C SER A 131 6.53 -0.58 2.71
N ILE A 132 5.75 -0.77 1.65
CA ILE A 132 5.81 0.11 0.50
C ILE A 132 5.28 1.50 0.88
N VAL A 133 6.14 2.50 0.78
CA VAL A 133 5.71 3.90 0.79
C VAL A 133 5.59 4.36 -0.65
N THR A 134 4.37 4.71 -1.05
CA THR A 134 4.08 5.09 -2.43
C THR A 134 3.27 6.36 -2.52
N LYS A 135 3.59 7.19 -3.51
CA LYS A 135 2.85 8.40 -3.83
C LYS A 135 2.13 8.24 -5.16
N ILE A 136 0.80 8.32 -5.13
CA ILE A 136 -0.03 8.39 -6.34
C ILE A 136 -0.16 9.87 -6.73
N CYS A 137 0.24 10.18 -7.95
CA CYS A 137 0.23 11.54 -8.49
C CYS A 137 -0.73 11.63 -9.67
N TYR A 138 -1.55 12.66 -9.67
CA TYR A 138 -2.42 13.07 -10.78
C TYR A 138 -2.29 14.59 -10.97
N ASN A 139 -1.65 15.02 -12.06
CA ASN A 139 -1.30 16.42 -12.27
C ASN A 139 -0.57 17.01 -11.04
N ASN A 140 -1.13 18.07 -10.43
CA ASN A 140 -0.59 18.73 -9.24
C ASN A 140 -1.15 18.15 -7.92
N PHE A 141 -1.97 17.10 -7.98
CA PHE A 141 -2.55 16.45 -6.81
C PHE A 141 -1.83 15.16 -6.49
N SER A 142 -1.63 14.88 -5.22
CA SER A 142 -0.98 13.63 -4.80
C SER A 142 -1.49 13.12 -3.46
N ILE A 143 -1.44 11.80 -3.32
CA ILE A 143 -1.74 11.07 -2.09
C ILE A 143 -0.53 10.22 -1.74
N LEU A 144 -0.06 10.34 -0.51
CA LEU A 144 1.01 9.50 0.03
C LEU A 144 0.41 8.38 0.90
N PHE A 145 0.76 7.15 0.58
CA PHE A 145 0.45 5.95 1.35
C PHE A 145 1.73 5.43 1.99
N THR A 146 1.70 5.15 3.27
CA THR A 146 2.87 4.86 4.07
C THR A 146 2.94 3.43 4.58
N GLY A 147 1.89 2.62 4.33
CA GLY A 147 1.76 1.34 5.00
C GLY A 147 1.89 1.53 6.50
N ASP A 148 2.69 0.68 7.14
CA ASP A 148 2.88 0.70 8.58
C ASP A 148 4.32 1.00 8.99
N VAL A 149 5.04 1.82 8.18
CA VAL A 149 6.38 2.27 8.55
C VAL A 149 6.37 2.97 9.91
N GLU A 150 7.41 2.69 10.69
CA GLU A 150 7.62 3.26 12.01
C GLU A 150 8.75 4.31 11.97
N GLU A 151 9.04 4.94 13.11
CA GLU A 151 10.02 6.01 13.24
C GLU A 151 11.36 5.71 12.57
N ILE A 152 11.87 4.46 12.67
CA ILE A 152 13.16 4.08 12.07
C ILE A 152 13.11 4.22 10.54
N ALA A 153 12.05 3.73 9.91
CA ALA A 153 11.86 3.83 8.48
C ALA A 153 11.57 5.27 8.05
N GLU A 154 10.74 6.02 8.82
CA GLU A 154 10.47 7.43 8.56
C GLU A 154 11.75 8.26 8.59
N ASN A 155 12.64 8.01 9.56
CA ASN A 155 13.94 8.69 9.66
C ASN A 155 14.83 8.40 8.45
N GLU A 156 14.83 7.16 7.93
CA GLU A 156 15.56 6.80 6.71
C GLU A 156 14.97 7.54 5.50
N ILE A 157 13.65 7.56 5.37
CA ILE A 157 12.94 8.27 4.30
C ILE A 157 13.21 9.78 4.38
N CYS A 158 13.15 10.37 5.57
CA CYS A 158 13.43 11.80 5.76
C CYS A 158 14.87 12.16 5.35
N ARG A 159 15.86 11.37 5.75
CA ARG A 159 17.26 11.57 5.33
C ARG A 159 17.44 11.50 3.82
N GLU A 160 16.79 10.54 3.18
CA GLU A 160 16.88 10.33 1.72
C GLU A 160 16.32 11.53 0.94
N TYR A 161 15.22 12.11 1.42
CA TYR A 161 14.48 13.15 0.69
C TYR A 161 14.61 14.55 1.28
N ASN A 162 15.55 14.78 2.22
CA ASN A 162 15.71 16.05 2.97
C ASN A 162 15.96 17.29 2.09
N THR A 163 16.50 17.11 0.89
CA THR A 163 16.80 18.19 -0.07
C THR A 163 15.77 18.31 -1.18
N THR A 164 14.68 17.56 -1.11
CA THR A 164 13.69 17.47 -2.21
C THR A 164 12.26 17.64 -1.69
N ASP A 165 11.37 17.99 -2.61
CA ASP A 165 9.93 18.04 -2.35
C ASP A 165 9.20 16.71 -2.64
N LYS A 166 9.95 15.61 -2.80
CA LYS A 166 9.36 14.32 -3.19
C LYS A 166 8.35 13.77 -2.18
N LEU A 167 8.52 14.05 -0.89
CA LEU A 167 7.57 13.61 0.14
C LEU A 167 6.31 14.45 0.18
N LYS A 168 6.32 15.70 -0.28
CA LYS A 168 5.14 16.58 -0.23
C LYS A 168 3.94 15.92 -0.91
N ALA A 169 2.79 15.91 -0.22
CA ALA A 169 1.55 15.34 -0.71
C ALA A 169 0.34 16.12 -0.18
N ASN A 170 -0.74 16.18 -0.96
CA ASN A 170 -1.98 16.84 -0.52
C ASN A 170 -2.70 16.03 0.54
N ILE A 171 -2.69 14.69 0.39
CA ILE A 171 -3.30 13.77 1.34
C ILE A 171 -2.24 12.78 1.82
N LEU A 172 -2.27 12.50 3.12
CA LEU A 172 -1.46 11.45 3.76
C LEU A 172 -2.38 10.36 4.32
N LYS A 173 -2.22 9.10 3.90
CA LYS A 173 -2.67 7.96 4.70
C LYS A 173 -1.63 7.78 5.82
N VAL A 174 -2.04 8.08 7.04
CA VAL A 174 -1.18 8.03 8.23
C VAL A 174 -0.68 6.60 8.46
N ALA A 175 0.59 6.47 8.79
CA ALA A 175 1.26 5.20 9.00
C ALA A 175 0.71 4.46 10.24
N HIS A 176 0.74 3.14 10.17
CA HIS A 176 0.51 2.22 11.28
C HIS A 176 -0.73 2.60 12.11
N HIS A 177 -1.84 2.88 11.43
CA HIS A 177 -3.15 3.22 12.04
C HIS A 177 -3.09 4.39 13.04
N GLY A 178 -2.09 5.27 12.93
CA GLY A 178 -1.85 6.34 13.89
C GLY A 178 -1.17 5.89 15.18
N SER A 179 -0.43 4.77 15.12
CA SER A 179 0.38 4.29 16.24
C SER A 179 1.34 5.37 16.74
N LYS A 180 1.60 5.37 18.04
CA LYS A 180 2.62 6.23 18.67
C LYS A 180 4.06 5.95 18.20
N THR A 181 4.28 4.82 17.50
CA THR A 181 5.59 4.43 16.96
C THR A 181 5.88 5.04 15.59
N SER A 182 4.93 5.78 15.01
CA SER A 182 5.00 6.33 13.67
C SER A 182 4.50 7.77 13.60
N SER A 183 4.55 8.37 12.42
CA SER A 183 4.09 9.74 12.16
C SER A 183 4.88 10.80 12.95
N THR A 184 6.21 10.68 12.89
CA THR A 184 7.14 11.61 13.55
C THR A 184 6.91 13.05 13.07
N ALA A 185 7.18 14.01 13.95
CA ALA A 185 6.99 15.43 13.65
C ALA A 185 7.80 15.85 12.42
N GLU A 186 9.01 15.30 12.24
CA GLU A 186 9.87 15.58 11.09
C GLU A 186 9.24 15.03 9.80
N PHE A 187 8.77 13.78 9.80
CA PHE A 187 8.12 13.17 8.64
C PHE A 187 6.87 13.98 8.23
N ILE A 188 5.99 14.30 9.17
CA ILE A 188 4.78 15.09 8.90
C ILE A 188 5.14 16.48 8.36
N LYS A 189 6.18 17.14 8.91
CA LYS A 189 6.68 18.44 8.43
C LYS A 189 7.17 18.36 6.98
N MET A 190 7.81 17.26 6.59
CA MET A 190 8.30 17.06 5.22
C MET A 190 7.17 16.71 4.24
N VAL A 191 6.21 15.89 4.65
CA VAL A 191 5.02 15.55 3.82
C VAL A 191 4.11 16.77 3.68
N LYS A 192 3.93 17.55 4.71
CA LYS A 192 3.11 18.77 4.77
C LYS A 192 1.71 18.56 4.17
N PRO A 193 0.95 17.56 4.63
CA PRO A 193 -0.34 17.24 4.06
C PRO A 193 -1.39 18.29 4.41
N GLN A 194 -2.37 18.47 3.53
CA GLN A 194 -3.58 19.25 3.79
C GLN A 194 -4.64 18.41 4.52
N ILE A 195 -4.65 17.11 4.26
CA ILE A 195 -5.57 16.13 4.86
C ILE A 195 -4.77 14.91 5.29
N ALA A 196 -5.03 14.44 6.51
CA ALA A 196 -4.51 13.16 7.03
C ALA A 196 -5.66 12.18 7.22
N LEU A 197 -5.54 10.98 6.66
CA LEU A 197 -6.50 9.89 6.78
C LEU A 197 -5.93 8.84 7.73
N ILE A 198 -6.66 8.52 8.78
CA ILE A 198 -6.30 7.48 9.75
C ILE A 198 -7.33 6.35 9.61
N GLY A 199 -6.86 5.15 9.24
CA GLY A 199 -7.68 3.95 9.31
C GLY A 199 -7.49 3.32 10.69
N VAL A 200 -8.58 3.17 11.43
CA VAL A 200 -8.57 2.51 12.74
C VAL A 200 -9.56 1.35 12.73
N GLY A 201 -9.27 0.29 13.49
CA GLY A 201 -10.24 -0.75 13.82
C GLY A 201 -11.22 -0.29 14.90
N GLU A 202 -12.32 -1.02 15.06
CA GLU A 202 -13.24 -0.88 16.19
C GLU A 202 -12.66 -1.54 17.44
#